data_9425d8b2a597a8dc22f996c38bb39ce2
#
_entry.id   9425d8b2a597a8dc22f996c38bb39ce2
#
_cell.length_a   1.000
_cell.length_b   1.000
_cell.length_c   1.000
_cell.angle_alpha   90.00
_cell.angle_beta   90.00
_cell.angle_gamma   90.00
#
_symmetry.space_group_name_H-M   'P 1'
#
loop_
_entity.id
_entity.type
_entity.pdbx_description
1 polymer ?
#
loop_
_entity_poly.entity_id
_entity_poly.type
_entity_poly.pdbx_seq_one_letter_code
_entity_poly.pdbx_strand_id
1 'polypeptide(L)'
;MKRIFIFTFLLLLAVRVVSAATVDTLAVHSPSMDRDIPVVAIVPEGVSAAEPCPVVYLLHGYSGDETAWLKIKPSLPAIADRERIAFICPGVGNSWYLDSKVREKSLYETFMTRELLPAVEARYPVARDRSGRAITGLSMGGFGAMSLAIKHKRSEER
;
A
#
# COMPACT_ATOMS: atom_id res chain seq x y z
N MET A 1 -64.74 25.83 11.98
CA MET A 1 -63.62 25.87 11.04
C MET A 1 -62.43 25.12 11.67
N LYS A 2 -62.19 23.88 11.23
CA LYS A 2 -61.12 23.02 11.76
C LYS A 2 -59.86 23.27 10.94
N ARG A 3 -58.78 23.75 11.55
CA ARG A 3 -57.46 23.93 10.91
C ARG A 3 -56.75 22.59 10.96
N ILE A 4 -56.55 21.97 9.80
CA ILE A 4 -55.75 20.77 9.61
C ILE A 4 -54.31 21.24 9.48
N PHE A 5 -53.47 20.92 10.50
CA PHE A 5 -52.00 21.08 10.41
C PHE A 5 -51.44 19.86 9.68
N ILE A 6 -50.99 20.08 8.45
CA ILE A 6 -50.22 19.06 7.71
C ILE A 6 -48.77 19.17 8.14
N PHE A 7 -48.32 18.24 8.97
CA PHE A 7 -46.91 18.06 9.30
C PHE A 7 -46.21 17.34 8.12
N THR A 8 -45.54 18.12 7.28
CA THR A 8 -44.69 17.54 6.22
C THR A 8 -43.37 17.07 6.88
N PHE A 9 -43.27 15.80 7.16
CA PHE A 9 -42.05 15.17 7.65
C PHE A 9 -41.07 15.06 6.46
N LEU A 10 -40.12 16.01 6.37
CA LEU A 10 -39.06 15.99 5.38
C LEU A 10 -38.02 14.92 5.79
N LEU A 11 -38.13 13.71 5.25
CA LEU A 11 -37.18 12.63 5.43
C LEU A 11 -35.90 13.01 4.65
N LEU A 12 -34.92 13.62 5.32
CA LEU A 12 -33.58 13.79 4.77
C LEU A 12 -32.95 12.41 4.62
N LEU A 13 -33.01 11.85 3.42
CA LEU A 13 -32.27 10.67 3.04
C LEU A 13 -30.80 11.09 2.95
N ALA A 14 -30.03 10.87 4.01
CA ALA A 14 -28.59 11.02 3.97
C ALA A 14 -28.02 9.95 3.03
N VAL A 15 -27.83 10.29 1.76
CA VAL A 15 -27.08 9.46 0.83
C VAL A 15 -25.66 9.38 1.37
N ARG A 16 -25.36 8.29 2.02
CA ARG A 16 -23.97 7.97 2.32
C ARG A 16 -23.32 7.61 1.00
N VAL A 17 -22.49 8.53 0.49
CA VAL A 17 -21.56 8.21 -0.58
C VAL A 17 -20.69 7.09 0.00
N VAL A 18 -20.88 5.87 -0.48
CA VAL A 18 -19.96 4.77 -0.18
C VAL A 18 -18.70 5.09 -0.96
N SER A 19 -17.82 5.74 -0.31
CA SER A 19 -16.49 5.98 -0.80
C SER A 19 -15.70 4.67 -0.72
N ALA A 20 -14.85 4.43 -1.68
CA ALA A 20 -14.05 3.21 -1.76
C ALA A 20 -12.57 3.57 -1.79
N ALA A 21 -11.74 2.73 -1.19
CA ALA A 21 -10.30 2.89 -1.23
C ALA A 21 -9.81 3.14 -2.67
N THR A 22 -8.92 4.09 -2.82
CA THR A 22 -8.28 4.36 -4.10
C THR A 22 -7.30 3.23 -4.42
N VAL A 23 -7.44 2.63 -5.60
CA VAL A 23 -6.45 1.71 -6.17
C VAL A 23 -5.67 2.47 -7.23
N ASP A 24 -4.46 2.86 -6.92
CA ASP A 24 -3.57 3.61 -7.81
C ASP A 24 -2.45 2.69 -8.32
N THR A 25 -2.12 2.80 -9.61
CA THR A 25 -0.98 2.12 -10.21
C THR A 25 0.03 3.16 -10.63
N LEU A 26 1.21 3.12 -10.06
CA LEU A 26 2.27 4.06 -10.30
C LEU A 26 3.55 3.36 -10.73
N ALA A 27 4.43 4.10 -11.37
CA ALA A 27 5.80 3.70 -11.66
C ALA A 27 6.71 4.45 -10.68
N VAL A 28 7.43 3.71 -9.84
CA VAL A 28 8.44 4.29 -8.94
C VAL A 28 9.81 4.15 -9.61
N HIS A 29 10.41 5.28 -9.96
CA HIS A 29 11.76 5.29 -10.52
C HIS A 29 12.78 4.79 -9.50
N SER A 30 13.60 3.82 -9.92
CA SER A 30 14.72 3.32 -9.13
C SER A 30 16.04 3.88 -9.69
N PRO A 31 16.63 4.89 -9.07
CA PRO A 31 17.93 5.43 -9.49
C PRO A 31 19.03 4.38 -9.47
N SER A 32 19.01 3.47 -8.49
CA SER A 32 20.04 2.43 -8.37
C SER A 32 19.98 1.41 -9.50
N MET A 33 18.80 1.17 -10.11
CA MET A 33 18.61 0.23 -11.21
C MET A 33 18.37 0.92 -12.54
N ASP A 34 18.23 2.25 -12.57
CA ASP A 34 17.94 3.06 -13.75
C ASP A 34 16.71 2.53 -14.52
N ARG A 35 15.62 2.30 -13.79
CA ARG A 35 14.35 1.83 -14.33
C ARG A 35 13.17 2.18 -13.45
N ASP A 36 11.99 2.14 -14.05
CA ASP A 36 10.73 2.29 -13.34
C ASP A 36 10.21 0.91 -12.88
N ILE A 37 9.78 0.85 -11.63
CA ILE A 37 9.21 -0.34 -11.02
C ILE A 37 7.71 -0.09 -10.81
N PRO A 38 6.83 -0.93 -11.38
CA PRO A 38 5.41 -0.78 -11.19
C PRO A 38 5.00 -1.09 -9.74
N VAL A 39 4.09 -0.31 -9.21
CA VAL A 39 3.59 -0.45 -7.84
C VAL A 39 2.09 -0.22 -7.83
N VAL A 40 1.33 -1.10 -7.22
CA VAL A 40 -0.06 -0.86 -6.87
C VAL A 40 -0.14 -0.36 -5.43
N ALA A 41 -0.77 0.79 -5.24
CA ALA A 41 -1.10 1.35 -3.95
C ALA A 41 -2.61 1.30 -3.73
N ILE A 42 -3.03 0.73 -2.61
CA ILE A 42 -4.43 0.70 -2.18
C ILE A 42 -4.51 1.55 -0.94
N VAL A 43 -5.13 2.73 -1.05
CA VAL A 43 -5.14 3.73 0.01
C VAL A 43 -6.58 3.94 0.48
N PRO A 44 -6.86 3.78 1.78
CA PRO A 44 -8.20 3.99 2.32
C PRO A 44 -8.64 5.44 2.12
N GLU A 45 -9.93 5.63 2.00
CA GLU A 45 -10.47 6.97 1.85
C GLU A 45 -10.45 7.76 3.16
N GLY A 46 -10.49 9.09 3.01
CA GLY A 46 -10.54 10.01 4.15
C GLY A 46 -9.26 10.06 4.96
N VAL A 47 -8.14 9.48 4.50
CA VAL A 47 -6.83 9.67 5.11
C VAL A 47 -6.20 10.98 4.65
N SER A 48 -5.42 11.61 5.51
CA SER A 48 -4.79 12.89 5.22
C SER A 48 -3.40 12.99 5.88
N ALA A 49 -2.63 13.99 5.52
CA ALA A 49 -1.33 14.24 6.18
C ALA A 49 -1.46 14.52 7.68
N ALA A 50 -2.64 15.02 8.14
CA ALA A 50 -2.92 15.23 9.56
C ALA A 50 -3.33 13.93 10.27
N GLU A 51 -3.92 12.99 9.54
CA GLU A 51 -4.35 11.68 10.01
C GLU A 51 -3.84 10.58 9.07
N PRO A 52 -2.54 10.28 9.08
CA PRO A 52 -1.96 9.25 8.24
C PRO A 52 -2.41 7.86 8.70
N CYS A 53 -2.57 6.94 7.74
CA CYS A 53 -2.92 5.56 8.05
C CYS A 53 -1.67 4.67 8.18
N PRO A 54 -1.76 3.55 8.91
CA PRO A 54 -0.76 2.50 8.83
C PRO A 54 -0.61 1.95 7.41
N VAL A 55 0.56 1.42 7.09
CA VAL A 55 0.86 0.87 5.77
C VAL A 55 1.43 -0.54 5.86
N VAL A 56 0.98 -1.42 4.98
CA VAL A 56 1.49 -2.78 4.84
C VAL A 56 2.05 -2.97 3.43
N TYR A 57 3.31 -3.34 3.35
CA TYR A 57 3.96 -3.75 2.10
C TYR A 57 3.66 -5.22 1.84
N LEU A 58 2.91 -5.50 0.76
CA LEU A 58 2.47 -6.83 0.37
C LEU A 58 3.33 -7.37 -0.78
N LEU A 59 4.22 -8.29 -0.46
CA LEU A 59 5.19 -8.83 -1.39
C LEU A 59 4.61 -10.04 -2.14
N HIS A 60 4.64 -10.02 -3.48
CA HIS A 60 4.15 -11.13 -4.29
C HIS A 60 5.09 -12.33 -4.30
N GLY A 61 4.56 -13.50 -4.67
CA GLY A 61 5.33 -14.72 -4.86
C GLY A 61 6.07 -14.76 -6.20
N TYR A 62 6.84 -15.84 -6.41
CA TYR A 62 7.52 -16.08 -7.68
C TYR A 62 6.52 -16.05 -8.86
N SER A 63 6.92 -15.45 -9.98
CA SER A 63 6.08 -15.20 -11.17
C SER A 63 4.86 -14.29 -10.94
N GLY A 64 4.75 -13.64 -9.79
CA GLY A 64 3.75 -12.60 -9.55
C GLY A 64 4.19 -11.22 -10.04
N ASP A 65 3.28 -10.28 -9.91
CA ASP A 65 3.44 -8.87 -10.29
C ASP A 65 2.79 -7.96 -9.22
N GLU A 66 2.79 -6.65 -9.44
CA GLU A 66 2.16 -5.67 -8.55
C GLU A 66 0.65 -5.87 -8.39
N THR A 67 -0.01 -6.56 -9.33
CA THR A 67 -1.45 -6.83 -9.29
C THR A 67 -1.81 -8.15 -8.61
N ALA A 68 -0.80 -8.96 -8.26
CA ALA A 68 -0.99 -10.33 -7.74
C ALA A 68 -1.93 -10.36 -6.53
N TRP A 69 -1.79 -9.43 -5.59
CA TRP A 69 -2.61 -9.39 -4.39
C TRP A 69 -4.06 -9.02 -4.65
N LEU A 70 -4.35 -8.17 -5.65
CA LEU A 70 -5.71 -7.88 -6.08
C LEU A 70 -6.38 -9.11 -6.72
N LYS A 71 -5.61 -9.95 -7.43
CA LYS A 71 -6.09 -11.22 -7.99
C LYS A 71 -6.36 -12.25 -6.89
N ILE A 72 -5.46 -12.37 -5.90
CA ILE A 72 -5.57 -13.30 -4.76
C ILE A 72 -6.69 -12.88 -3.80
N LYS A 73 -6.83 -11.59 -3.54
CA LYS A 73 -7.78 -11.02 -2.60
C LYS A 73 -8.50 -9.81 -3.21
N PRO A 74 -9.51 -10.03 -4.07
CA PRO A 74 -10.25 -8.92 -4.72
C PRO A 74 -10.94 -7.96 -3.74
N SER A 75 -11.21 -8.41 -2.51
CA SER A 75 -11.77 -7.57 -1.44
C SER A 75 -10.73 -6.70 -0.71
N LEU A 76 -9.47 -6.69 -1.14
CA LEU A 76 -8.40 -5.93 -0.48
C LEU A 76 -8.70 -4.43 -0.36
N PRO A 77 -9.29 -3.75 -1.38
CA PRO A 77 -9.70 -2.36 -1.23
C PRO A 77 -10.75 -2.14 -0.13
N ALA A 78 -11.75 -3.02 -0.03
CA ALA A 78 -12.74 -2.93 1.04
C ALA A 78 -12.14 -3.20 2.44
N ILE A 79 -11.09 -4.01 2.52
CA ILE A 79 -10.33 -4.23 3.75
C ILE A 79 -9.53 -2.97 4.09
N ALA A 80 -8.91 -2.32 3.10
CA ALA A 80 -8.18 -1.07 3.30
C ALA A 80 -9.07 -0.01 3.97
N ASP A 81 -10.28 0.20 3.46
CA ASP A 81 -11.23 1.16 4.03
C ASP A 81 -11.68 0.77 5.43
N ARG A 82 -12.10 -0.49 5.60
CA ARG A 82 -12.63 -0.96 6.89
C ARG A 82 -11.61 -0.87 8.02
N GLU A 83 -10.38 -1.29 7.75
CA GLU A 83 -9.30 -1.32 8.75
C GLU A 83 -8.48 -0.02 8.78
N ARG A 84 -8.73 0.90 7.83
CA ARG A 84 -7.96 2.14 7.65
C ARG A 84 -6.45 1.87 7.48
N ILE A 85 -6.10 0.91 6.64
CA ILE A 85 -4.72 0.48 6.36
C ILE A 85 -4.45 0.62 4.87
N ALA A 86 -3.35 1.28 4.50
CA ALA A 86 -2.86 1.28 3.12
C ALA A 86 -2.10 -0.02 2.81
N PHE A 87 -2.24 -0.51 1.57
CA PHE A 87 -1.46 -1.64 1.07
C PHE A 87 -0.62 -1.21 -0.12
N ILE A 88 0.67 -1.55 -0.11
CA ILE A 88 1.62 -1.26 -1.18
C ILE A 88 2.14 -2.57 -1.75
N CYS A 89 1.91 -2.77 -3.04
CA CYS A 89 2.24 -4.01 -3.75
C CYS A 89 3.27 -3.71 -4.85
N PRO A 90 4.58 -3.86 -4.60
CA PRO A 90 5.62 -3.63 -5.61
C PRO A 90 5.76 -4.80 -6.58
N GLY A 91 5.92 -4.51 -7.87
CA GLY A 91 6.16 -5.49 -8.95
C GLY A 91 7.65 -5.70 -9.20
N VAL A 92 8.30 -6.54 -8.42
CA VAL A 92 9.75 -6.74 -8.44
C VAL A 92 10.21 -7.94 -9.26
N GLY A 93 9.28 -8.58 -10.01
CA GLY A 93 9.59 -9.80 -10.77
C GLY A 93 10.17 -10.91 -9.88
N ASN A 94 11.01 -11.76 -10.45
CA ASN A 94 11.61 -12.92 -9.76
C ASN A 94 12.94 -12.57 -9.06
N SER A 95 12.99 -11.43 -8.35
CA SER A 95 14.20 -10.87 -7.75
C SER A 95 14.55 -11.45 -6.38
N TRP A 96 13.64 -12.16 -5.73
CA TRP A 96 13.74 -12.58 -4.33
C TRP A 96 13.90 -11.42 -3.34
N TYR A 97 13.60 -10.18 -3.78
CA TYR A 97 13.76 -8.96 -2.98
C TYR A 97 15.20 -8.74 -2.48
N LEU A 98 16.18 -9.20 -3.27
CA LEU A 98 17.61 -9.14 -2.94
C LEU A 98 18.37 -8.24 -3.90
N ASP A 99 19.49 -7.71 -3.42
CA ASP A 99 20.51 -7.12 -4.27
C ASP A 99 21.41 -8.23 -4.81
N SER A 100 21.48 -8.35 -6.14
CA SER A 100 22.27 -9.38 -6.81
C SER A 100 23.74 -8.97 -6.90
N LYS A 101 24.63 -9.88 -6.54
CA LYS A 101 26.08 -9.71 -6.73
C LYS A 101 26.54 -10.05 -8.16
N VAL A 102 25.69 -10.69 -8.94
CA VAL A 102 26.04 -11.21 -10.27
C VAL A 102 25.19 -10.61 -11.40
N ARG A 103 24.04 -10.05 -11.10
CA ARG A 103 23.20 -9.33 -12.05
C ARG A 103 23.35 -7.84 -11.83
N GLU A 104 23.92 -7.17 -12.81
CA GLU A 104 23.94 -5.71 -12.83
C GLU A 104 22.52 -5.14 -12.75
N LYS A 105 22.36 -4.01 -12.08
CA LYS A 105 21.07 -3.31 -11.96
C LYS A 105 19.92 -4.20 -11.44
N SER A 106 20.22 -5.16 -10.56
CA SER A 106 19.24 -5.97 -9.85
C SER A 106 19.40 -5.73 -8.34
N LEU A 107 18.96 -4.54 -7.89
CA LEU A 107 19.18 -4.00 -6.54
C LEU A 107 17.84 -3.83 -5.82
N TYR A 108 17.08 -4.93 -5.69
CA TYR A 108 15.71 -4.86 -5.18
C TYR A 108 15.61 -4.73 -3.66
N GLU A 109 16.60 -5.16 -2.88
CA GLU A 109 16.70 -4.85 -1.46
C GLU A 109 16.91 -3.33 -1.25
N THR A 110 17.81 -2.72 -2.01
CA THR A 110 18.03 -1.27 -2.05
C THR A 110 16.76 -0.53 -2.48
N PHE A 111 16.10 -0.99 -3.55
CA PHE A 111 14.83 -0.42 -3.99
C PHE A 111 13.78 -0.41 -2.87
N MET A 112 13.53 -1.55 -2.25
CA MET A 112 12.52 -1.68 -1.20
C MET A 112 12.77 -0.76 -0.01
N THR A 113 14.04 -0.64 0.42
CA THR A 113 14.38 0.01 1.69
C THR A 113 14.77 1.48 1.55
N ARG A 114 15.29 1.90 0.40
CA ARG A 114 15.83 3.26 0.21
C ARG A 114 15.11 4.08 -0.84
N GLU A 115 14.35 3.45 -1.73
CA GLU A 115 13.71 4.14 -2.85
C GLU A 115 12.19 4.08 -2.76
N LEU A 116 11.61 2.89 -2.57
CA LEU A 116 10.15 2.70 -2.49
C LEU A 116 9.55 3.37 -1.25
N LEU A 117 10.13 3.16 -0.06
CA LEU A 117 9.59 3.74 1.17
C LEU A 117 9.43 5.25 1.07
N PRO A 118 10.49 6.04 0.78
CA PRO A 118 10.35 7.49 0.69
C PRO A 118 9.41 7.94 -0.46
N ALA A 119 9.37 7.20 -1.58
CA ALA A 119 8.44 7.50 -2.67
C ALA A 119 6.98 7.35 -2.25
N VAL A 120 6.65 6.29 -1.52
CA VAL A 120 5.31 6.05 -0.96
C VAL A 120 4.94 7.11 0.06
N GLU A 121 5.84 7.44 0.99
CA GLU A 121 5.64 8.44 2.04
C GLU A 121 5.52 9.87 1.51
N ALA A 122 6.13 10.17 0.36
CA ALA A 122 5.99 11.46 -0.30
C ALA A 122 4.64 11.60 -1.04
N ARG A 123 4.08 10.49 -1.52
CA ARG A 123 2.88 10.49 -2.37
C ARG A 123 1.58 10.28 -1.59
N TYR A 124 1.63 9.47 -0.53
CA TYR A 124 0.43 9.04 0.20
C TYR A 124 0.51 9.44 1.68
N PRO A 125 -0.64 9.71 2.31
CA PRO A 125 -0.71 10.03 3.73
C PRO A 125 -0.62 8.75 4.59
N VAL A 126 0.55 8.14 4.59
CA VAL A 126 0.87 6.93 5.37
C VAL A 126 1.81 7.23 6.53
N ALA A 127 1.78 6.40 7.55
CA ALA A 127 2.67 6.50 8.69
C ALA A 127 4.14 6.37 8.27
N ARG A 128 4.99 7.25 8.81
CA ARG A 128 6.42 7.34 8.49
C ARG A 128 7.31 6.70 9.54
N ASP A 129 6.73 6.25 10.63
CA ASP A 129 7.43 5.58 11.72
C ASP A 129 7.25 4.06 11.66
N ARG A 130 8.09 3.35 12.40
CA ARG A 130 8.10 1.89 12.44
C ARG A 130 6.79 1.29 12.95
N SER A 131 6.17 1.92 13.94
CA SER A 131 4.96 1.39 14.57
C SER A 131 3.76 1.36 13.62
N GLY A 132 3.77 2.24 12.61
CA GLY A 132 2.75 2.30 11.56
C GLY A 132 3.09 1.52 10.28
N ARG A 133 4.21 0.78 10.24
CA ARG A 133 4.63 -0.01 9.07
C ARG A 133 4.66 -1.49 9.33
N ALA A 134 4.22 -2.27 8.35
CA ALA A 134 4.37 -3.72 8.34
C ALA A 134 4.80 -4.21 6.95
N ILE A 135 5.42 -5.37 6.89
CA ILE A 135 5.79 -6.04 5.66
C ILE A 135 5.43 -7.53 5.77
N THR A 136 4.83 -8.07 4.74
CA THR A 136 4.47 -9.49 4.64
C THR A 136 4.44 -9.93 3.18
N GLY A 137 4.31 -11.20 2.93
CA GLY A 137 4.26 -11.70 1.56
C GLY A 137 4.00 -13.19 1.44
N LEU A 138 3.81 -13.63 0.21
CA LEU A 138 3.55 -15.01 -0.15
C LEU A 138 4.80 -15.65 -0.75
N SER A 139 5.21 -16.84 -0.28
CA SER A 139 6.31 -17.62 -0.87
C SER A 139 7.61 -16.79 -0.98
N MET A 140 8.10 -16.51 -2.20
CA MET A 140 9.23 -15.60 -2.43
C MET A 140 9.06 -14.26 -1.68
N GLY A 141 7.84 -13.71 -1.65
CA GLY A 141 7.54 -12.49 -0.90
C GLY A 141 7.62 -12.67 0.61
N GLY A 142 7.27 -13.85 1.13
CA GLY A 142 7.46 -14.20 2.55
C GLY A 142 8.94 -14.25 2.93
N PHE A 143 9.78 -14.85 2.07
CA PHE A 143 11.23 -14.79 2.21
C PHE A 143 11.75 -13.35 2.21
N GLY A 144 11.30 -12.54 1.23
CA GLY A 144 11.66 -11.13 1.12
C GLY A 144 11.30 -10.34 2.38
N ALA A 145 10.07 -10.50 2.87
CA ALA A 145 9.59 -9.83 4.07
C ALA A 145 10.46 -10.17 5.31
N MET A 146 10.75 -11.45 5.54
CA MET A 146 11.63 -11.88 6.64
C MET A 146 13.04 -11.35 6.47
N SER A 147 13.62 -11.49 5.27
CA SER A 147 14.99 -11.05 4.99
C SER A 147 15.15 -9.55 5.23
N LEU A 148 14.23 -8.74 4.70
CA LEU A 148 14.25 -7.29 4.86
C LEU A 148 14.07 -6.89 6.33
N ALA A 149 13.12 -7.47 7.04
CA ALA A 149 12.87 -7.17 8.45
C ALA A 149 14.06 -7.51 9.35
N ILE A 150 14.78 -8.61 9.08
CA ILE A 150 15.95 -9.03 9.87
C ILE A 150 17.15 -8.13 9.56
N LYS A 151 17.43 -7.85 8.29
CA LYS A 151 18.61 -7.08 7.86
C LYS A 151 18.51 -5.61 8.21
N HIS A 152 17.29 -5.04 8.15
CA HIS A 152 17.04 -3.61 8.28
C HIS A 152 16.33 -3.22 9.59
N LYS A 153 16.62 -3.93 10.69
CA LYS A 153 16.04 -3.64 12.02
C LYS A 153 16.22 -2.18 12.47
N ARG A 154 17.32 -1.52 12.05
CA ARG A 154 17.65 -0.15 12.44
C ARG A 154 17.14 0.91 11.48
N SER A 155 16.83 0.59 10.22
CA SER A 155 16.28 1.57 9.26
C SER A 155 14.89 2.03 9.64
N GLU A 156 14.25 1.31 10.54
CA GLU A 156 12.93 1.57 11.09
C GLU A 156 12.98 2.42 12.38
N GLU A 157 14.15 2.82 12.85
CA GLU A 157 14.32 3.53 14.12
C GLU A 157 14.51 5.06 13.98
N ARG A 158 14.30 5.60 12.76
CA ARG A 158 14.46 7.04 12.47
C ARG A 158 13.13 7.74 12.31
#